data_a735f6e58315430400120b691e6f813d
#
_entry.id   a735f6e58315430400120b691e6f813d
#
_cell.length_a   1.000
_cell.length_b   1.000
_cell.length_c   1.000
_cell.angle_alpha   90.00
_cell.angle_beta   90.00
_cell.angle_gamma   90.00
#
_symmetry.space_group_name_H-M   'P 1'
#
loop_
_entity.id
_entity.type
_entity.pdbx_description
1 polymer ?
#
loop_
_entity_poly.entity_id
_entity_poly.type
_entity_poly.pdbx_seq_one_letter_code
_entity_poly.pdbx_strand_id
1 'polypeptide(L)'
;MKFRTIQIAFLLIFISPYVHAIENEDYYNRQFCDEMSGQPEFRLKDLSRVDCLTDTHAFEADWADGLKVYESIGQSLYYAAETGKLPGILLLVRKNKSEKHIRKVRRVIEAFELPIKLIILDVRD
;
A
#
# COMPACT_ATOMS: atom_id res chain seq x y z
N MET A 1 5.35 50.50 52.09
CA MET A 1 6.08 49.40 51.49
C MET A 1 5.17 48.75 50.38
N LYS A 2 5.48 49.03 49.12
CA LYS A 2 4.64 48.54 48.01
C LYS A 2 5.24 47.23 47.48
N PHE A 3 4.53 46.13 47.71
CA PHE A 3 4.91 44.82 47.10
C PHE A 3 4.51 44.83 45.64
N ARG A 4 5.51 44.77 44.76
CA ARG A 4 5.31 44.54 43.33
C ARG A 4 5.12 43.05 43.11
N THR A 5 3.92 42.63 42.74
CA THR A 5 3.62 41.26 42.31
C THR A 5 4.23 41.06 40.92
N ILE A 6 5.24 40.20 40.83
CA ILE A 6 5.80 39.79 39.55
C ILE A 6 4.89 38.68 39.02
N GLN A 7 4.13 38.98 37.97
CA GLN A 7 3.40 37.96 37.21
C GLN A 7 4.38 37.23 36.27
N ILE A 8 4.71 36.02 36.60
CA ILE A 8 5.46 35.11 35.71
C ILE A 8 4.45 34.53 34.73
N ALA A 9 4.48 35.01 33.47
CA ALA A 9 3.72 34.42 32.39
C ALA A 9 4.38 33.11 32.02
N PHE A 10 3.73 31.99 32.35
CA PHE A 10 4.12 30.65 31.85
C PHE A 10 3.73 30.57 30.38
N LEU A 11 4.73 30.69 29.49
CA LEU A 11 4.58 30.45 28.07
C LEU A 11 4.54 28.92 27.87
N LEU A 12 3.34 28.35 27.78
CA LEU A 12 3.15 26.96 27.39
C LEU A 12 3.53 26.80 25.91
N ILE A 13 4.76 26.37 25.67
CA ILE A 13 5.18 25.93 24.34
C ILE A 13 4.49 24.58 24.07
N PHE A 14 3.42 24.61 23.29
CA PHE A 14 2.83 23.39 22.72
C PHE A 14 3.83 22.85 21.70
N ILE A 15 4.69 21.93 22.13
CA ILE A 15 5.43 21.06 21.23
C ILE A 15 4.40 20.07 20.70
N SER A 16 3.83 20.37 19.54
CA SER A 16 3.04 19.40 18.79
C SER A 16 3.97 18.24 18.41
N PRO A 17 3.77 17.02 18.91
CA PRO A 17 4.50 15.89 18.39
C PRO A 17 4.05 15.70 16.94
N TYR A 18 4.90 16.07 15.99
CA TYR A 18 4.76 15.57 14.64
C TYR A 18 4.96 14.05 14.73
N VAL A 19 3.86 13.32 14.93
CA VAL A 19 3.82 11.88 14.69
C VAL A 19 3.99 11.75 13.19
N HIS A 20 5.21 11.45 12.74
CA HIS A 20 5.41 10.88 11.43
C HIS A 20 4.64 9.56 11.45
N ALA A 21 3.45 9.57 10.86
CA ALA A 21 2.76 8.34 10.59
C ALA A 21 3.74 7.49 9.77
N ILE A 22 4.08 6.32 10.28
CA ILE A 22 4.89 5.36 9.53
C ILE A 22 4.03 5.02 8.33
N GLU A 23 4.41 5.53 7.16
CA GLU A 23 3.76 5.24 5.90
C GLU A 23 3.90 3.74 5.66
N ASN A 24 2.83 3.02 5.90
CA ASN A 24 2.77 1.58 5.72
C ASN A 24 2.13 1.23 4.37
N GLU A 25 2.10 -0.05 4.04
CA GLU A 25 1.49 -0.57 2.82
C GLU A 25 0.04 -0.08 2.62
N ASP A 26 -0.78 -0.10 3.68
CA ASP A 26 -2.17 0.33 3.63
C ASP A 26 -2.31 1.82 3.24
N TYR A 27 -1.40 2.68 3.69
CA TYR A 27 -1.37 4.09 3.31
C TYR A 27 -1.21 4.25 1.79
N TYR A 28 -0.21 3.60 1.20
CA TYR A 28 0.05 3.68 -0.24
C TYR A 28 -1.03 2.99 -1.06
N ASN A 29 -1.54 1.85 -0.58
CA ASN A 29 -2.66 1.16 -1.24
C ASN A 29 -3.90 2.04 -1.29
N ARG A 30 -4.25 2.74 -0.21
CA ARG A 30 -5.41 3.64 -0.19
C ARG A 30 -5.24 4.81 -1.15
N GLN A 31 -4.07 5.44 -1.19
CA GLN A 31 -3.81 6.50 -2.15
C GLN A 31 -3.95 6.00 -3.59
N PHE A 32 -3.31 4.88 -3.91
CA PHE A 32 -3.43 4.25 -5.22
C PHE A 32 -4.89 3.93 -5.56
N CYS A 33 -5.62 3.35 -4.63
CA CYS A 33 -7.00 2.94 -4.84
C CYS A 33 -7.93 4.15 -5.07
N ASP A 34 -7.72 5.24 -4.35
CA ASP A 34 -8.47 6.50 -4.53
C ASP A 34 -8.18 7.10 -5.92
N GLU A 35 -6.92 7.12 -6.37
CA GLU A 35 -6.55 7.58 -7.70
C GLU A 35 -7.18 6.75 -8.82
N MET A 36 -7.34 5.44 -8.57
CA MET A 36 -7.99 4.52 -9.50
C MET A 36 -9.52 4.52 -9.39
N SER A 37 -10.11 5.36 -8.55
CA SER A 37 -11.55 5.38 -8.23
C SER A 37 -12.06 4.00 -7.80
N GLY A 38 -11.22 3.27 -7.06
CA GLY A 38 -11.51 1.92 -6.58
C GLY A 38 -12.08 1.92 -5.17
N GLN A 39 -12.45 0.73 -4.71
CA GLN A 39 -12.88 0.45 -3.36
C GLN A 39 -11.76 -0.27 -2.61
N PRO A 40 -11.12 0.37 -1.60
CA PRO A 40 -10.08 -0.29 -0.81
C PRO A 40 -10.69 -1.32 0.14
N GLU A 41 -9.91 -2.35 0.46
CA GLU A 41 -10.27 -3.38 1.45
C GLU A 41 -11.62 -4.06 1.17
N PHE A 42 -11.91 -4.34 -0.10
CA PHE A 42 -13.16 -4.99 -0.49
C PHE A 42 -13.25 -6.42 0.04
N ARG A 43 -14.25 -6.69 0.88
CA ARG A 43 -14.42 -8.01 1.51
C ARG A 43 -15.14 -8.99 0.60
N LEU A 44 -14.54 -10.16 0.41
CA LEU A 44 -15.13 -11.30 -0.29
C LEU A 44 -16.04 -12.14 0.64
N LYS A 45 -16.78 -13.09 0.07
CA LYS A 45 -17.69 -13.96 0.83
C LYS A 45 -16.96 -14.86 1.83
N ASP A 46 -15.73 -15.26 1.53
CA ASP A 46 -14.88 -16.07 2.40
C ASP A 46 -14.13 -15.26 3.46
N LEU A 47 -14.45 -13.96 3.57
CA LEU A 47 -13.87 -12.97 4.48
C LEU A 47 -12.45 -12.53 4.13
N SER A 48 -11.84 -13.02 3.08
CA SER A 48 -10.62 -12.43 2.52
C SER A 48 -10.90 -11.04 1.94
N ARG A 49 -9.85 -10.25 1.72
CA ARG A 49 -9.99 -8.86 1.29
C ARG A 49 -9.13 -8.56 0.09
N VAL A 50 -9.76 -7.98 -0.92
CA VAL A 50 -9.07 -7.40 -2.07
C VAL A 50 -8.54 -6.02 -1.65
N ASP A 51 -7.25 -5.76 -1.81
CA ASP A 51 -6.66 -4.49 -1.36
C ASP A 51 -7.23 -3.29 -2.11
N CYS A 52 -7.46 -3.43 -3.41
CA CYS A 52 -8.18 -2.42 -4.19
C CYS A 52 -9.01 -3.06 -5.30
N LEU A 53 -10.33 -2.89 -5.24
CA LEU A 53 -11.24 -3.32 -6.29
C LEU A 53 -11.66 -2.13 -7.15
N THR A 54 -11.31 -2.16 -8.43
CA THR A 54 -11.72 -1.18 -9.42
C THR A 54 -12.81 -1.74 -10.35
N ASP A 55 -13.31 -0.94 -11.26
CA ASP A 55 -14.27 -1.42 -12.28
C ASP A 55 -13.71 -2.53 -13.15
N THR A 56 -12.39 -2.57 -13.35
CA THR A 56 -11.74 -3.50 -14.28
C THR A 56 -10.82 -4.52 -13.61
N HIS A 57 -10.23 -4.20 -12.46
CA HIS A 57 -9.19 -5.01 -11.82
C HIS A 57 -9.45 -5.24 -10.34
N ALA A 58 -9.00 -6.40 -9.86
CA ALA A 58 -8.82 -6.70 -8.44
C ALA A 58 -7.31 -6.68 -8.15
N PHE A 59 -6.86 -5.68 -7.39
CA PHE A 59 -5.45 -5.49 -7.07
C PHE A 59 -5.11 -6.07 -5.71
N GLU A 60 -3.98 -6.75 -5.66
CA GLU A 60 -3.20 -7.08 -4.47
C GLU A 60 -2.06 -6.09 -4.33
N ALA A 61 -1.86 -5.51 -3.16
CA ALA A 61 -0.75 -4.61 -2.86
C ALA A 61 0.23 -5.28 -1.90
N ASP A 62 1.53 -5.17 -2.18
CA ASP A 62 2.55 -5.70 -1.28
C ASP A 62 3.89 -4.99 -1.49
N TRP A 63 4.75 -5.07 -0.48
CA TRP A 63 6.13 -4.63 -0.62
C TRP A 63 6.92 -5.54 -1.56
N ALA A 64 7.70 -4.95 -2.44
CA ALA A 64 8.59 -5.69 -3.34
C ALA A 64 9.82 -6.27 -2.63
N ASP A 65 9.65 -6.68 -1.36
CA ASP A 65 10.69 -7.15 -0.46
C ASP A 65 10.57 -8.66 -0.23
N GLY A 66 11.48 -9.43 -0.77
CA GLY A 66 11.56 -10.85 -0.44
C GLY A 66 10.50 -11.74 -1.11
N LEU A 67 10.11 -12.81 -0.43
CA LEU A 67 9.32 -13.90 -1.00
C LEU A 67 7.81 -13.62 -1.10
N LYS A 68 7.31 -12.61 -0.43
CA LYS A 68 5.88 -12.22 -0.48
C LYS A 68 5.39 -11.90 -1.89
N VAL A 69 6.28 -11.48 -2.78
CA VAL A 69 5.93 -11.25 -4.19
C VAL A 69 5.32 -12.48 -4.89
N TYR A 70 5.59 -13.69 -4.42
CA TYR A 70 4.96 -14.89 -4.96
C TYR A 70 3.53 -15.08 -4.42
N GLU A 71 3.28 -14.69 -3.17
CA GLU A 71 1.94 -14.67 -2.59
C GLU A 71 1.04 -13.70 -3.37
N SER A 72 1.57 -12.53 -3.73
CA SER A 72 0.84 -11.54 -4.53
C SER A 72 0.34 -12.09 -5.87
N ILE A 73 1.12 -12.95 -6.53
CA ILE A 73 0.69 -13.61 -7.76
C ILE A 73 -0.55 -14.49 -7.50
N GLY A 74 -0.49 -15.36 -6.49
CA GLY A 74 -1.59 -16.24 -6.13
C GLY A 74 -2.84 -15.47 -5.69
N GLN A 75 -2.67 -14.48 -4.81
CA GLN A 75 -3.77 -13.68 -4.28
C GLN A 75 -4.45 -12.85 -5.38
N SER A 76 -3.70 -12.20 -6.26
CA SER A 76 -4.28 -11.43 -7.37
C SER A 76 -5.13 -12.28 -8.31
N LEU A 77 -4.66 -13.48 -8.63
CA LEU A 77 -5.40 -14.44 -9.47
C LEU A 77 -6.66 -14.93 -8.76
N TYR A 78 -6.58 -15.23 -7.47
CA TYR A 78 -7.73 -15.64 -6.68
C TYR A 78 -8.79 -14.54 -6.59
N TYR A 79 -8.39 -13.33 -6.29
CA TYR A 79 -9.32 -12.18 -6.21
C TYR A 79 -9.97 -11.89 -7.56
N ALA A 80 -9.22 -12.01 -8.64
CA ALA A 80 -9.78 -11.88 -9.98
C ALA A 80 -10.84 -12.94 -10.28
N ALA A 81 -10.59 -14.19 -9.90
CA ALA A 81 -11.55 -15.29 -10.05
C ALA A 81 -12.84 -15.03 -9.24
N GLU A 82 -12.71 -14.59 -7.99
CA GLU A 82 -13.85 -14.35 -7.10
C GLU A 82 -14.68 -13.11 -7.48
N THR A 83 -14.07 -12.11 -8.10
CA THR A 83 -14.73 -10.85 -8.45
C THR A 83 -15.18 -10.76 -9.91
N GLY A 84 -14.69 -11.66 -10.76
CA GLY A 84 -14.89 -11.57 -12.22
C GLY A 84 -14.13 -10.41 -12.87
N LYS A 85 -13.14 -9.84 -12.16
CA LYS A 85 -12.27 -8.76 -12.66
C LYS A 85 -10.97 -9.33 -13.19
N LEU A 86 -10.15 -8.49 -13.83
CA LEU A 86 -8.79 -8.85 -14.21
C LEU A 86 -7.86 -8.79 -12.98
N PRO A 87 -6.84 -9.65 -12.90
CA PRO A 87 -5.89 -9.60 -11.80
C PRO A 87 -4.92 -8.42 -11.93
N GLY A 88 -4.63 -7.77 -10.80
CA GLY A 88 -3.65 -6.71 -10.70
C GLY A 88 -2.73 -6.89 -9.50
N ILE A 89 -1.50 -6.43 -9.60
CA ILE A 89 -0.54 -6.39 -8.50
C ILE A 89 0.04 -4.97 -8.43
N LEU A 90 0.00 -4.37 -7.24
CA LEU A 90 0.72 -3.17 -6.89
C LEU A 90 1.93 -3.55 -6.04
N LEU A 91 3.15 -3.42 -6.57
CA LEU A 91 4.38 -3.61 -5.82
C LEU A 91 4.96 -2.28 -5.38
N LEU A 92 5.10 -2.12 -4.07
CA LEU A 92 5.67 -0.94 -3.43
C LEU A 92 7.17 -1.11 -3.25
N VAL A 93 7.96 -0.15 -3.72
CA VAL A 93 9.43 -0.18 -3.66
C VAL A 93 9.93 0.81 -2.62
N ARG A 94 10.44 0.29 -1.50
CA ARG A 94 11.06 1.07 -0.41
C ARG A 94 12.55 0.81 -0.22
N LYS A 95 13.11 -0.18 -0.94
CA LYS A 95 14.51 -0.60 -0.80
C LYS A 95 15.16 -0.81 -2.16
N ASN A 96 16.43 -0.47 -2.26
CA ASN A 96 17.19 -0.64 -3.50
C ASN A 96 17.32 -2.10 -3.99
N LYS A 97 17.12 -3.07 -3.10
CA LYS A 97 17.23 -4.51 -3.43
C LYS A 97 15.94 -5.12 -4.01
N SER A 98 14.90 -4.33 -4.20
CA SER A 98 13.59 -4.82 -4.70
C SER A 98 13.63 -5.29 -6.16
N GLU A 99 14.55 -4.77 -6.97
CA GLU A 99 14.67 -5.11 -8.39
C GLU A 99 14.71 -6.61 -8.69
N LYS A 100 15.45 -7.40 -7.90
CA LYS A 100 15.52 -8.86 -8.11
C LYS A 100 14.18 -9.55 -7.92
N HIS A 101 13.34 -9.04 -7.01
CA HIS A 101 12.01 -9.61 -6.73
C HIS A 101 11.01 -9.20 -7.79
N ILE A 102 11.08 -7.95 -8.26
CA ILE A 102 10.27 -7.45 -9.37
C ILE A 102 10.54 -8.26 -10.64
N ARG A 103 11.82 -8.51 -10.96
CA ARG A 103 12.18 -9.35 -12.13
C ARG A 103 11.59 -10.76 -12.05
N LYS A 104 11.54 -11.35 -10.85
CA LYS A 104 10.96 -12.68 -10.66
C LYS A 104 9.46 -12.69 -10.93
N VAL A 105 8.73 -11.69 -10.44
CA VAL A 105 7.29 -11.55 -10.72
C VAL A 105 7.06 -11.37 -12.22
N ARG A 106 7.78 -10.47 -12.86
CA ARG A 106 7.69 -10.27 -14.33
C ARG A 106 7.95 -11.55 -15.09
N ARG A 107 9.01 -12.29 -14.69
CA ARG A 107 9.37 -13.57 -15.35
C ARG A 107 8.25 -14.60 -15.28
N VAL A 108 7.56 -14.70 -14.14
CA VAL A 108 6.42 -15.63 -13.99
C VAL A 108 5.24 -15.18 -14.85
N ILE A 109 4.90 -13.89 -14.80
CA ILE A 109 3.81 -13.32 -15.60
C ILE A 109 4.04 -13.59 -17.10
N GLU A 110 5.23 -13.30 -17.59
CA GLU A 110 5.60 -13.48 -19.00
C GLU A 110 5.64 -14.97 -19.40
N ALA A 111 6.28 -15.82 -18.59
CA ALA A 111 6.48 -17.22 -18.92
C ALA A 111 5.16 -18.02 -19.01
N PHE A 112 4.16 -17.64 -18.23
CA PHE A 112 2.86 -18.29 -18.18
C PHE A 112 1.74 -17.45 -18.81
N GLU A 113 2.10 -16.34 -19.46
CA GLU A 113 1.14 -15.43 -20.13
C GLU A 113 -0.03 -15.05 -19.23
N LEU A 114 0.28 -14.76 -17.93
CA LEU A 114 -0.74 -14.41 -16.95
C LEU A 114 -1.31 -13.02 -17.25
N PRO A 115 -2.64 -12.85 -17.22
CA PRO A 115 -3.27 -11.55 -17.51
C PRO A 115 -3.15 -10.55 -16.36
N ILE A 116 -2.04 -10.57 -15.64
CA ILE A 116 -1.80 -9.72 -14.46
C ILE A 116 -1.27 -8.35 -14.89
N LYS A 117 -1.97 -7.30 -14.48
CA LYS A 117 -1.47 -5.92 -14.57
C LYS A 117 -0.52 -5.65 -13.42
N LEU A 118 0.77 -5.51 -13.71
CA LEU A 118 1.80 -5.20 -12.71
C LEU A 118 2.07 -3.69 -12.69
N ILE A 119 1.84 -3.07 -11.54
CA ILE A 119 2.17 -1.67 -11.27
C ILE A 119 3.29 -1.63 -10.23
N ILE A 120 4.30 -0.82 -10.49
CA ILE A 120 5.41 -0.58 -9.58
C ILE A 120 5.31 0.85 -9.08
N LEU A 121 5.17 1.02 -7.76
CA LEU A 121 5.17 2.32 -7.10
C LEU A 121 6.44 2.48 -6.27
N ASP A 122 7.32 3.38 -6.71
CA ASP A 122 8.54 3.71 -5.99
C ASP A 122 8.25 4.76 -4.92
N VAL A 123 8.40 4.38 -3.67
CA VAL A 123 8.15 5.22 -2.49
C VAL A 123 9.45 5.52 -1.73
N ARG A 124 10.59 5.38 -2.39
CA ARG A 124 11.89 5.77 -1.83
C ARG A 124 12.03 7.29 -1.83
N ASP A 125 12.45 7.84 -0.70
CA ASP A 125 12.81 9.26 -0.54
C ASP A 125 14.14 9.60 -1.24
#